data_9e71028abb97ce6b2899ee99c680dc2f
#
_entry.id   9e71028abb97ce6b2899ee99c680dc2f
#
_cell.length_a   1.000
_cell.length_b   1.000
_cell.length_c   1.000
_cell.angle_alpha   90.00
_cell.angle_beta   90.00
_cell.angle_gamma   90.00
#
_symmetry.space_group_name_H-M   'P 1'
#
loop_
_entity.id
_entity.type
_entity.pdbx_description
1 polymer ?
#
loop_
_entity_poly.entity_id
_entity_poly.type
_entity_poly.pdbx_seq_one_letter_code
_entity_poly.pdbx_strand_id
1 'polypeptide(L)'
;MAVTAARNTWSEQTVKTLYVPMAADAVIYQGAMVCISADGYAVNAADTANYRFAGICEADPRRPGVSTFDNSGGAAADMWVLLRVKGRARYGLGDRTPSQDMLMACVSISDNETVGVHPWDTVNDIRCGRIVKLPATTIALDPDADFAADEVEIEIEQMCYTWSGDVTTTTLAPTTTTTTQI
;
A
#
# COMPACT_ATOMS: atom_id res chain seq x y z
N MET A 1 13.38 8.88 -7.53
CA MET A 1 14.54 7.97 -7.36
C MET A 1 14.06 6.57 -7.69
N ALA A 2 14.62 5.87 -8.64
CA ALA A 2 14.14 4.54 -9.01
C ALA A 2 14.56 3.53 -7.93
N VAL A 3 13.63 2.67 -7.49
CA VAL A 3 13.94 1.56 -6.59
C VAL A 3 14.90 0.61 -7.28
N THR A 4 16.19 0.68 -6.92
CA THR A 4 17.29 -0.01 -7.60
C THR A 4 17.78 -1.25 -6.89
N ALA A 5 17.04 -1.87 -5.98
CA ALA A 5 17.49 -3.09 -5.34
C ALA A 5 16.37 -4.13 -5.22
N ALA A 6 16.56 -5.25 -5.95
CA ALA A 6 15.86 -6.49 -5.63
C ALA A 6 16.29 -6.90 -4.21
N ARG A 7 15.40 -6.79 -3.24
CA ARG A 7 15.69 -7.15 -1.85
C ARG A 7 15.27 -8.59 -1.63
N ASN A 8 16.22 -9.42 -1.17
CA ASN A 8 15.94 -10.77 -0.71
C ASN A 8 15.04 -10.68 0.51
N THR A 9 13.77 -10.94 0.30
CA THR A 9 12.84 -11.13 1.41
C THR A 9 12.91 -12.58 1.85
N TRP A 10 13.53 -12.82 2.99
CA TRP A 10 13.43 -14.08 3.67
C TRP A 10 11.99 -14.26 4.18
N SER A 11 11.19 -15.06 3.53
CA SER A 11 10.00 -15.60 4.13
C SER A 11 9.70 -16.96 3.53
N GLU A 12 9.60 -17.97 4.36
CA GLU A 12 9.01 -19.27 4.06
C GLU A 12 7.49 -19.18 3.77
N GLN A 13 6.96 -17.96 3.70
CA GLN A 13 5.56 -17.76 3.37
C GLN A 13 5.39 -17.83 1.87
N THR A 14 4.47 -18.65 1.42
CA THR A 14 4.06 -18.75 0.02
C THR A 14 3.77 -17.35 -0.51
N VAL A 15 4.68 -16.84 -1.35
CA VAL A 15 4.50 -15.55 -2.03
C VAL A 15 3.30 -15.70 -2.94
N LYS A 16 2.25 -14.97 -2.65
CA LYS A 16 1.07 -14.96 -3.50
C LYS A 16 1.25 -13.86 -4.52
N THR A 17 1.23 -14.23 -5.80
CA THR A 17 1.32 -13.29 -6.91
C THR A 17 0.03 -13.27 -7.72
N LEU A 18 -0.25 -12.13 -8.36
CA LEU A 18 -1.42 -11.90 -9.17
C LEU A 18 -1.03 -11.09 -10.41
N TYR A 19 -1.48 -11.52 -11.60
CA TYR A 19 -1.40 -10.69 -12.81
C TYR A 19 -2.59 -9.75 -12.88
N VAL A 20 -2.31 -8.47 -13.11
CA VAL A 20 -3.34 -7.43 -13.22
C VAL A 20 -3.14 -6.63 -14.51
N PRO A 21 -4.20 -6.36 -15.27
CA PRO A 21 -4.11 -5.51 -16.46
C PRO A 21 -3.81 -4.06 -16.07
N MET A 22 -2.91 -3.43 -16.81
CA MET A 22 -2.51 -2.04 -16.59
C MET A 22 -3.51 -1.06 -17.20
N ALA A 23 -3.60 0.11 -16.60
CA ALA A 23 -4.32 1.24 -17.21
C ALA A 23 -3.64 1.70 -18.51
N ALA A 24 -4.38 2.41 -19.35
CA ALA A 24 -3.80 3.13 -20.47
C ALA A 24 -2.72 4.10 -19.99
N ASP A 25 -1.68 4.28 -20.78
CA ASP A 25 -0.56 5.19 -20.51
C ASP A 25 0.18 5.00 -19.16
N ALA A 26 -0.07 3.89 -18.45
CA ALA A 26 0.59 3.62 -17.18
C ALA A 26 2.02 3.11 -17.36
N VAL A 27 2.95 3.59 -16.53
CA VAL A 27 4.32 3.08 -16.44
C VAL A 27 4.57 2.67 -14.99
N ILE A 28 4.81 1.38 -14.75
CA ILE A 28 4.98 0.81 -13.41
C ILE A 28 6.37 0.17 -13.30
N TYR A 29 7.12 0.54 -12.27
CA TYR A 29 8.46 0.01 -12.02
C TYR A 29 8.42 -1.17 -11.05
N GLN A 30 9.35 -2.09 -11.21
CA GLN A 30 9.57 -3.18 -10.26
C GLN A 30 9.86 -2.60 -8.85
N GLY A 31 9.19 -3.15 -7.83
CA GLY A 31 9.30 -2.71 -6.44
C GLY A 31 8.34 -1.57 -6.07
N ALA A 32 7.71 -0.91 -7.04
CA ALA A 32 6.71 0.11 -6.76
C ALA A 32 5.42 -0.47 -6.16
N MET A 33 4.81 0.28 -5.25
CA MET A 33 3.44 -0.01 -4.82
C MET A 33 2.46 0.27 -5.97
N VAL A 34 1.46 -0.59 -6.08
CA VAL A 34 0.45 -0.55 -7.14
C VAL A 34 -0.94 -0.53 -6.54
N CYS A 35 -1.77 0.32 -7.09
CA CYS A 35 -3.21 0.38 -6.81
C CYS A 35 -4.03 -0.11 -7.99
N ILE A 36 -5.28 -0.46 -7.71
CA ILE A 36 -6.33 -0.61 -8.71
C ILE A 36 -7.14 0.68 -8.73
N SER A 37 -7.25 1.28 -9.91
CA SER A 37 -8.09 2.45 -10.16
C SER A 37 -9.58 2.13 -10.03
N ALA A 38 -10.43 3.15 -10.06
CA ALA A 38 -11.89 2.97 -10.08
C ALA A 38 -12.36 2.11 -11.28
N ASP A 39 -11.63 2.15 -12.40
CA ASP A 39 -11.94 1.41 -13.62
C ASP A 39 -11.43 -0.04 -13.58
N GLY A 40 -10.74 -0.45 -12.51
CA GLY A 40 -10.28 -1.82 -12.32
C GLY A 40 -8.91 -2.15 -12.90
N TYR A 41 -8.13 -1.15 -13.31
CA TYR A 41 -6.79 -1.33 -13.88
C TYR A 41 -5.68 -0.97 -12.90
N ALA A 42 -4.52 -1.63 -13.06
CA ALA A 42 -3.32 -1.32 -12.30
C ALA A 42 -2.74 0.04 -12.68
N VAL A 43 -2.46 0.84 -11.66
CA VAL A 43 -1.83 2.17 -11.74
C VAL A 43 -0.77 2.27 -10.65
N ASN A 44 0.17 3.22 -10.78
CA ASN A 44 1.04 3.55 -9.65
C ASN A 44 0.21 3.93 -8.43
N ALA A 45 0.65 3.48 -7.27
CA ALA A 45 -0.01 3.85 -6.03
C ALA A 45 0.10 5.36 -5.80
N ALA A 46 -1.01 5.94 -5.35
CA ALA A 46 -1.12 7.34 -4.97
C ALA A 46 -2.27 7.48 -3.97
N ASP A 47 -2.21 8.48 -3.10
CA ASP A 47 -3.29 8.81 -2.18
C ASP A 47 -4.45 9.47 -2.95
N THR A 48 -5.15 8.68 -3.75
CA THR A 48 -6.22 9.10 -4.66
C THR A 48 -7.53 8.42 -4.30
N ALA A 49 -8.61 9.18 -4.28
CA ALA A 49 -9.95 8.66 -4.00
C ALA A 49 -10.31 7.49 -4.94
N ASN A 50 -10.96 6.47 -4.38
CA ASN A 50 -11.38 5.25 -5.07
C ASN A 50 -10.24 4.32 -5.55
N TYR A 51 -8.98 4.62 -5.25
CA TYR A 51 -7.89 3.67 -5.44
C TYR A 51 -7.91 2.63 -4.33
N ARG A 52 -7.47 1.42 -4.66
CA ARG A 52 -7.35 0.30 -3.72
C ARG A 52 -5.97 -0.31 -3.86
N PHE A 53 -5.28 -0.49 -2.75
CA PHE A 53 -3.99 -1.16 -2.77
C PHE A 53 -4.10 -2.58 -3.33
N ALA A 54 -3.25 -2.91 -4.29
CA ALA A 54 -3.25 -4.20 -4.96
C ALA A 54 -2.03 -5.06 -4.62
N GLY A 55 -0.90 -4.42 -4.32
CA GLY A 55 0.35 -5.12 -4.04
C GLY A 55 1.57 -4.35 -4.50
N ILE A 56 2.68 -5.06 -4.61
CA ILE A 56 3.98 -4.54 -5.07
C ILE A 56 4.31 -5.17 -6.41
N CYS A 57 4.77 -4.36 -7.35
CA CYS A 57 5.21 -4.81 -8.66
C CYS A 57 6.43 -5.73 -8.52
N GLU A 58 6.33 -6.96 -9.03
CA GLU A 58 7.40 -7.96 -9.04
C GLU A 58 7.98 -8.12 -10.45
N ALA A 59 9.21 -8.67 -10.49
CA ALA A 59 9.79 -9.12 -11.76
C ALA A 59 8.91 -10.21 -12.38
N ASP A 60 8.55 -10.05 -13.64
CA ASP A 60 7.80 -11.08 -14.35
C ASP A 60 8.75 -12.19 -14.85
N PRO A 61 8.64 -13.42 -14.35
CA PRO A 61 9.49 -14.53 -14.81
C PRO A 61 9.33 -14.85 -16.30
N ARG A 62 8.23 -14.42 -16.93
CA ARG A 62 8.01 -14.56 -18.38
C ARG A 62 8.78 -13.51 -19.18
N ARG A 63 9.29 -12.46 -18.52
CA ARG A 63 10.03 -11.35 -19.12
C ARG A 63 11.31 -11.07 -18.29
N PRO A 64 12.27 -12.01 -18.28
CA PRO A 64 13.46 -11.88 -17.47
C PRO A 64 14.23 -10.61 -17.86
N GLY A 65 14.68 -9.85 -16.85
CA GLY A 65 15.41 -8.60 -17.03
C GLY A 65 14.56 -7.35 -17.27
N VAL A 66 13.24 -7.48 -17.34
CA VAL A 66 12.33 -6.33 -17.42
C VAL A 66 12.02 -5.82 -16.01
N SER A 67 12.45 -4.61 -15.72
CA SER A 67 12.18 -3.90 -14.45
C SER A 67 11.15 -2.77 -14.59
N THR A 68 10.70 -2.50 -15.83
CA THR A 68 9.74 -1.45 -16.13
C THR A 68 8.64 -2.01 -17.02
N PHE A 69 7.41 -1.88 -16.57
CA PHE A 69 6.21 -2.23 -17.32
C PHE A 69 5.65 -0.93 -17.88
N ASP A 70 5.86 -0.72 -19.17
CA ASP A 70 5.57 0.53 -19.87
C ASP A 70 4.41 0.31 -20.86
N ASN A 71 3.25 0.88 -20.54
CA ASN A 71 2.05 0.89 -21.38
C ASN A 71 1.80 2.29 -21.99
N SER A 72 2.86 3.11 -22.11
CA SER A 72 2.76 4.45 -22.73
C SER A 72 2.25 4.33 -24.18
N GLY A 73 1.18 5.05 -24.48
CA GLY A 73 0.52 4.98 -25.79
C GLY A 73 -0.29 3.72 -26.03
N GLY A 74 -0.35 2.79 -25.06
CA GLY A 74 -1.18 1.58 -25.12
C GLY A 74 -2.58 1.81 -24.55
N ALA A 75 -3.55 1.02 -25.01
CA ALA A 75 -4.86 1.00 -24.43
C ALA A 75 -4.87 0.27 -23.07
N ALA A 76 -5.94 0.43 -22.30
CA ALA A 76 -6.12 -0.33 -21.07
C ALA A 76 -6.12 -1.84 -21.38
N ALA A 77 -5.43 -2.61 -20.54
CA ALA A 77 -5.22 -4.05 -20.66
C ALA A 77 -4.30 -4.53 -21.80
N ASP A 78 -3.66 -3.66 -22.55
CA ASP A 78 -2.64 -4.07 -23.55
C ASP A 78 -1.41 -4.67 -22.85
N MET A 79 -1.13 -4.25 -21.62
CA MET A 79 -0.06 -4.78 -20.81
C MET A 79 -0.55 -5.26 -19.43
N TRP A 80 0.18 -6.21 -18.87
CA TRP A 80 -0.10 -6.80 -17.55
C TRP A 80 1.12 -6.68 -16.66
N VAL A 81 0.87 -6.43 -15.39
CA VAL A 81 1.89 -6.39 -14.34
C VAL A 81 1.70 -7.54 -13.35
N LEU A 82 2.83 -8.12 -12.90
CA LEU A 82 2.82 -9.13 -11.85
C LEU A 82 2.95 -8.44 -10.50
N LEU A 83 2.00 -8.69 -9.60
CA LEU A 83 1.97 -8.12 -8.26
C LEU A 83 2.22 -9.18 -7.20
N ARG A 84 3.07 -8.87 -6.23
CA ARG A 84 3.17 -9.58 -4.97
C ARG A 84 2.16 -9.00 -3.99
N VAL A 85 1.25 -9.84 -3.51
CA VAL A 85 0.13 -9.42 -2.67
C VAL A 85 0.32 -9.77 -1.19
N LYS A 86 1.46 -10.37 -0.83
CA LYS A 86 1.81 -10.72 0.55
C LYS A 86 3.34 -10.72 0.72
N GLY A 87 3.81 -10.36 1.90
CA GLY A 87 5.23 -10.36 2.25
C GLY A 87 5.67 -9.04 2.85
N ARG A 88 6.97 -8.79 2.86
CA ARG A 88 7.55 -7.58 3.43
C ARG A 88 8.26 -6.76 2.37
N ALA A 89 8.26 -5.47 2.54
CA ALA A 89 9.00 -4.53 1.69
C ALA A 89 9.39 -3.29 2.49
N ARG A 90 10.34 -2.52 1.95
CA ARG A 90 10.83 -1.29 2.56
C ARG A 90 10.41 -0.11 1.72
N TYR A 91 9.94 0.93 2.39
CA TYR A 91 9.49 2.17 1.79
C TYR A 91 9.87 3.36 2.66
N GLY A 92 9.98 4.52 2.05
CA GLY A 92 10.13 5.78 2.77
C GLY A 92 8.91 6.07 3.65
N LEU A 93 9.11 6.73 4.78
CA LEU A 93 8.04 7.10 5.71
C LEU A 93 7.59 8.56 5.50
N GLY A 94 7.48 9.01 4.28
CA GLY A 94 6.99 10.36 3.98
C GLY A 94 7.72 11.45 4.81
N ASP A 95 6.95 12.35 5.43
CA ASP A 95 7.48 13.51 6.15
C ASP A 95 7.84 13.22 7.63
N ARG A 96 7.76 11.95 8.07
CA ARG A 96 8.03 11.58 9.46
C ARG A 96 9.37 10.89 9.62
N THR A 97 10.02 11.16 10.75
CA THR A 97 11.17 10.36 11.20
C THR A 97 10.65 9.11 11.92
N PRO A 98 11.12 7.90 11.54
CA PRO A 98 10.75 6.67 12.23
C PRO A 98 11.03 6.75 13.73
N SER A 99 10.08 6.32 14.55
CA SER A 99 10.18 6.27 16.01
C SER A 99 9.62 4.95 16.55
N GLN A 100 10.04 4.54 17.74
CA GLN A 100 9.73 3.21 18.28
C GLN A 100 8.22 2.97 18.49
N ASP A 101 7.46 4.01 18.75
CA ASP A 101 6.00 3.95 18.91
C ASP A 101 5.26 3.64 17.60
N MET A 102 5.95 3.77 16.45
CA MET A 102 5.40 3.40 15.13
C MET A 102 5.49 1.90 14.84
N LEU A 103 6.19 1.12 15.65
CA LEU A 103 6.24 -0.33 15.45
C LEU A 103 4.83 -0.91 15.57
N MET A 104 4.42 -1.72 14.58
CA MET A 104 3.06 -2.27 14.42
C MET A 104 1.98 -1.26 14.04
N ALA A 105 2.33 0.03 13.84
CA ALA A 105 1.38 1.00 13.31
C ALA A 105 0.93 0.61 11.89
N CYS A 106 -0.35 0.83 11.60
CA CYS A 106 -0.87 0.71 10.25
C CYS A 106 -0.31 1.83 9.37
N VAL A 107 -0.05 1.51 8.11
CA VAL A 107 0.40 2.49 7.12
C VAL A 107 -0.54 2.54 5.92
N SER A 108 -0.66 3.73 5.38
CA SER A 108 -1.41 4.04 4.17
C SER A 108 -0.48 4.55 3.09
N ILE A 109 -0.91 4.48 1.84
CA ILE A 109 -0.15 4.93 0.69
C ILE A 109 -0.11 6.45 0.66
N SER A 110 1.10 7.03 0.53
CA SER A 110 1.29 8.42 0.10
C SER A 110 1.52 8.48 -1.41
N ASP A 111 2.44 7.66 -1.92
CA ASP A 111 2.71 7.47 -3.33
C ASP A 111 3.23 6.04 -3.60
N ASN A 112 3.83 5.79 -4.77
CA ASN A 112 4.32 4.46 -5.14
C ASN A 112 5.63 4.03 -4.46
N GLU A 113 6.27 4.92 -3.69
CA GLU A 113 7.55 4.70 -3.00
C GLU A 113 7.51 5.05 -1.51
N THR A 114 6.45 5.75 -1.06
CA THR A 114 6.32 6.24 0.31
C THR A 114 5.00 5.84 0.95
N VAL A 115 5.06 5.65 2.26
CA VAL A 115 3.91 5.36 3.10
C VAL A 115 3.76 6.42 4.19
N GLY A 116 2.54 6.68 4.63
CA GLY A 116 2.22 7.52 5.77
C GLY A 116 1.67 6.68 6.92
N VAL A 117 1.85 7.12 8.16
CA VAL A 117 1.26 6.47 9.33
C VAL A 117 -0.25 6.78 9.38
N HIS A 118 -1.04 5.71 9.33
CA HIS A 118 -2.49 5.83 9.42
C HIS A 118 -2.92 6.30 10.83
N PRO A 119 -3.94 7.18 10.97
CA PRO A 119 -4.75 7.85 9.93
C PRO A 119 -4.27 9.28 9.58
N TRP A 120 -3.10 9.68 10.03
CA TRP A 120 -2.73 11.11 10.10
C TRP A 120 -2.05 11.66 8.86
N ASP A 121 -1.40 10.82 8.06
CA ASP A 121 -0.50 11.29 7.01
C ASP A 121 -1.08 11.16 5.59
N THR A 122 -2.29 10.61 5.44
CA THR A 122 -2.95 10.44 4.14
C THR A 122 -4.42 10.89 4.18
N VAL A 123 -4.94 11.31 3.03
CA VAL A 123 -6.30 11.86 2.92
C VAL A 123 -7.32 10.75 2.63
N ASN A 124 -6.97 9.80 1.76
CA ASN A 124 -7.90 8.76 1.31
C ASN A 124 -7.73 7.44 2.05
N ASP A 125 -6.76 7.36 2.96
CA ASP A 125 -6.56 6.24 3.88
C ASP A 125 -6.50 4.87 3.18
N ILE A 126 -5.72 4.78 2.10
CA ILE A 126 -5.54 3.53 1.36
C ILE A 126 -4.50 2.70 2.09
N ARG A 127 -4.95 1.84 2.98
CA ARG A 127 -4.07 0.99 3.79
C ARG A 127 -3.33 -0.02 2.95
N CYS A 128 -2.03 -0.19 3.22
CA CYS A 128 -1.18 -1.14 2.51
C CYS A 128 -0.47 -2.14 3.43
N GLY A 129 -0.42 -1.89 4.73
CA GLY A 129 0.23 -2.80 5.67
C GLY A 129 0.44 -2.21 7.06
N ARG A 130 1.40 -2.79 7.76
CA ARG A 130 1.87 -2.32 9.06
C ARG A 130 3.38 -2.30 9.13
N ILE A 131 3.96 -1.41 9.92
CA ILE A 131 5.39 -1.34 10.16
C ILE A 131 5.81 -2.53 11.02
N VAL A 132 6.77 -3.33 10.53
CA VAL A 132 7.30 -4.49 11.26
C VAL A 132 8.77 -4.35 11.61
N LYS A 133 9.46 -3.39 11.01
CA LYS A 133 10.85 -3.10 11.33
C LYS A 133 11.15 -1.61 11.10
N LEU A 134 11.96 -1.05 12.00
CA LEU A 134 12.43 0.32 11.98
C LEU A 134 13.94 0.36 11.73
N PRO A 135 14.52 1.47 11.23
CA PRO A 135 15.96 1.57 11.03
C PRO A 135 16.75 1.44 12.33
N ALA A 136 17.98 0.95 12.27
CA ALA A 136 18.85 0.73 13.43
C ALA A 136 19.12 1.99 14.26
N THR A 137 19.05 3.15 13.64
CA THR A 137 19.16 4.46 14.31
C THR A 137 18.02 4.73 15.29
N THR A 138 16.88 4.06 15.10
CA THR A 138 15.68 4.21 15.94
C THR A 138 15.63 3.15 17.04
N ILE A 139 16.10 1.93 16.75
CA ILE A 139 16.15 0.82 17.70
C ILE A 139 17.58 0.30 17.73
N ALA A 140 18.31 0.60 18.81
CA ALA A 140 19.71 0.22 19.00
C ALA A 140 19.98 -1.30 19.06
N LEU A 141 18.99 -2.15 18.83
CA LEU A 141 19.05 -3.60 19.07
C LEU A 141 19.01 -4.46 17.80
N ASP A 142 18.88 -3.87 16.62
CA ASP A 142 18.90 -4.66 15.38
C ASP A 142 20.12 -4.26 14.52
N PRO A 143 21.26 -4.99 14.67
CA PRO A 143 22.47 -4.70 13.91
C PRO A 143 22.32 -5.01 12.42
N ASP A 144 21.29 -5.74 12.01
CA ASP A 144 21.01 -6.09 10.61
C ASP A 144 20.06 -5.12 9.91
N ALA A 145 19.68 -4.03 10.58
CA ALA A 145 18.83 -3.01 9.98
C ALA A 145 19.62 -2.09 9.05
N ASP A 146 20.03 -2.63 7.91
CA ASP A 146 20.73 -1.89 6.84
C ASP A 146 19.71 -1.20 5.91
N PHE A 147 18.99 -0.21 6.44
CA PHE A 147 18.14 0.65 5.63
C PHE A 147 18.26 2.12 6.04
N ALA A 148 17.85 3.01 5.11
CA ALA A 148 17.98 4.45 5.34
C ALA A 148 17.20 4.89 6.58
N ALA A 149 17.64 6.02 7.17
CA ALA A 149 17.07 6.50 8.43
C ALA A 149 15.58 6.92 8.32
N ASP A 150 15.11 7.15 7.11
CA ASP A 150 13.73 7.52 6.74
C ASP A 150 12.91 6.37 6.17
N GLU A 151 13.49 5.17 6.06
CA GLU A 151 12.80 3.97 5.57
C GLU A 151 12.23 3.13 6.72
N VAL A 152 11.15 2.42 6.43
CA VAL A 152 10.56 1.41 7.30
C VAL A 152 10.30 0.12 6.52
N GLU A 153 10.40 -1.02 7.20
CA GLU A 153 9.94 -2.29 6.61
C GLU A 153 8.49 -2.51 6.99
N ILE A 154 7.65 -2.69 5.97
CA ILE A 154 6.23 -2.98 6.15
C ILE A 154 5.92 -4.43 5.81
N GLU A 155 5.01 -5.04 6.55
CA GLU A 155 4.33 -6.26 6.17
C GLU A 155 3.08 -5.89 5.39
N ILE A 156 3.02 -6.38 4.14
CA ILE A 156 1.90 -6.10 3.24
C ILE A 156 0.68 -6.85 3.76
N GLU A 157 -0.38 -6.13 4.01
CA GLU A 157 -1.69 -6.68 4.31
C GLU A 157 -2.67 -6.28 3.21
N GLN A 158 -3.17 -7.28 2.49
CA GLN A 158 -4.26 -7.05 1.56
C GLN A 158 -5.55 -6.86 2.36
N MET A 159 -5.80 -5.65 2.82
CA MET A 159 -7.06 -5.30 3.45
C MET A 159 -8.05 -4.90 2.36
N CYS A 160 -9.03 -5.76 2.12
CA CYS A 160 -10.16 -5.48 1.22
C CYS A 160 -11.14 -4.40 1.78
N TYR A 161 -10.70 -3.60 2.73
CA TYR A 161 -11.56 -2.60 3.34
C TYR A 161 -11.04 -1.20 3.05
N THR A 162 -11.60 -0.60 2.00
CA THR A 162 -11.78 0.85 2.01
C THR A 162 -12.89 1.12 3.01
N TRP A 163 -12.56 1.54 4.20
CA TRP A 163 -13.55 2.17 5.03
C TRP A 163 -13.80 3.57 4.46
N SER A 164 -14.76 3.66 3.55
CA SER A 164 -15.41 4.94 3.30
C SER A 164 -16.12 5.30 4.61
N GLY A 165 -15.56 6.24 5.34
CA GLY A 165 -16.06 6.67 6.64
C GLY A 165 -17.34 7.49 6.56
N ASP A 166 -18.35 7.01 5.85
CA ASP A 166 -19.73 7.40 6.04
C ASP A 166 -20.32 6.59 7.20
N VAL A 167 -19.87 6.91 8.40
CA VAL A 167 -20.69 6.67 9.57
C VAL A 167 -21.87 7.65 9.49
N THR A 168 -22.86 7.30 8.72
CA THR A 168 -24.18 7.92 8.86
C THR A 168 -24.66 7.51 10.25
N THR A 169 -24.38 8.39 11.22
CA THR A 169 -24.97 8.28 12.54
C THR A 169 -26.46 8.51 12.34
N THR A 170 -27.20 7.42 12.10
CA THR A 170 -28.66 7.45 12.13
C THR A 170 -29.03 7.70 13.59
N THR A 171 -29.17 8.96 13.95
CA THR A 171 -29.77 9.38 15.20
C THR A 171 -31.23 8.95 15.14
N LEU A 172 -31.53 7.78 15.73
CA LEU A 172 -32.91 7.40 15.97
C LEU A 172 -33.53 8.47 16.87
N ALA A 173 -34.42 9.26 16.30
CA ALA A 173 -35.21 10.20 17.06
C ALA A 173 -35.97 9.46 18.18
N PRO A 174 -35.97 9.96 19.42
CA PRO A 174 -36.68 9.31 20.50
C PRO A 174 -38.19 9.31 20.18
N THR A 175 -38.76 8.11 20.11
CA THR A 175 -40.20 7.93 19.96
C THR A 175 -40.90 8.37 21.26
N THR A 176 -41.52 9.52 21.24
CA THR A 176 -42.30 10.02 22.36
C THR A 176 -43.60 9.21 22.42
N THR A 177 -43.68 8.24 23.31
CA THR A 177 -44.91 7.51 23.60
C THR A 177 -45.79 8.38 24.49
N THR A 178 -46.81 9.02 23.94
CA THR A 178 -47.83 9.74 24.70
C THR A 178 -48.86 8.70 25.24
N THR A 179 -48.78 8.39 26.54
CA THR A 179 -49.78 7.57 27.21
C THR A 179 -50.93 8.48 27.62
N THR A 180 -52.07 8.36 26.93
CA THR A 180 -53.33 8.98 27.35
C THR A 180 -53.96 8.07 28.39
N GLN A 181 -54.07 8.52 29.64
CA GLN A 181 -54.90 7.89 30.65
C GLN A 181 -56.35 8.38 30.46
N ILE A 182 -57.27 7.44 30.43
CA ILE A 182 -58.73 7.63 30.53
C ILE A 182 -59.12 7.45 31.99
#